data_c1b8fd871db39b34dee52fa0b59adccf
#
_entry.id   c1b8fd871db39b34dee52fa0b59adccf
#
_cell.length_a   1.000
_cell.length_b   1.000
_cell.length_c   1.000
_cell.angle_alpha   90.00
_cell.angle_beta   90.00
_cell.angle_gamma   90.00
#
_symmetry.space_group_name_H-M   'P 1'
#
loop_
_entity.id
_entity.type
_entity.pdbx_description
1 polymer ?
#
loop_
_entity_poly.entity_id
_entity_poly.type
_entity_poly.pdbx_seq_one_letter_code
_entity_poly.pdbx_strand_id
1 'polypeptide(L)'
;MSVVLALVLCFSAFRSTFLDWHHVPTQSMLPTIFPGDRIIVSKSWYRLRLPFSSLSVLDRHQPERSDIVTFLDPEDKLLMVKRIIGLPGDRVEMEDNQIIINGARASYNDRKDLKKQEIVDPRFSHLLESNETFSGNSHRIAIYKIKPKWSQRSFESVTIPASHYLVLGDNRDDSSDYRSFGLISAEQILGKVILIDFQPTKP
;
A
#
# COMPACT_ATOMS: atom_id res chain seq x y z
N MET A 1 -41.40 -7.39 7.55
CA MET A 1 -40.10 -6.69 7.34
C MET A 1 -40.26 -5.89 6.07
N SER A 2 -40.02 -4.56 6.08
CA SER A 2 -40.22 -3.76 4.88
C SER A 2 -39.13 -4.10 3.83
N VAL A 3 -39.48 -4.02 2.53
CA VAL A 3 -38.56 -4.25 1.40
C VAL A 3 -37.32 -3.36 1.51
N VAL A 4 -37.49 -2.13 1.99
CA VAL A 4 -36.39 -1.19 2.24
C VAL A 4 -35.40 -1.73 3.26
N LEU A 5 -35.88 -2.30 4.37
CA LEU A 5 -34.99 -2.88 5.39
C LEU A 5 -34.20 -4.07 4.81
N ALA A 6 -34.84 -4.92 4.02
CA ALA A 6 -34.16 -6.04 3.38
C ALA A 6 -33.07 -5.56 2.42
N LEU A 7 -33.33 -4.53 1.58
CA LEU A 7 -32.35 -3.95 0.68
C LEU A 7 -31.16 -3.32 1.42
N VAL A 8 -31.41 -2.61 2.52
CA VAL A 8 -30.35 -2.03 3.36
C VAL A 8 -29.47 -3.12 3.97
N LEU A 9 -30.08 -4.20 4.48
CA LEU A 9 -29.34 -5.33 5.04
C LEU A 9 -28.51 -6.05 3.97
N CYS A 10 -29.07 -6.30 2.79
CA CYS A 10 -28.33 -6.91 1.67
C CYS A 10 -27.14 -6.04 1.23
N PHE A 11 -27.37 -4.73 1.08
CA PHE A 11 -26.30 -3.80 0.72
C PHE A 11 -25.20 -3.73 1.78
N SER A 12 -25.58 -3.68 3.05
CA SER A 12 -24.64 -3.69 4.17
C SER A 12 -23.83 -4.98 4.24
N ALA A 13 -24.46 -6.13 4.04
CA ALA A 13 -23.80 -7.42 3.98
C ALA A 13 -22.83 -7.51 2.79
N PHE A 14 -23.27 -7.05 1.61
CA PHE A 14 -22.41 -6.98 0.42
C PHE A 14 -21.17 -6.12 0.69
N ARG A 15 -21.36 -4.90 1.19
CA ARG A 15 -20.25 -4.01 1.53
C ARG A 15 -19.33 -4.60 2.60
N SER A 16 -19.89 -5.26 3.62
CA SER A 16 -19.11 -5.92 4.67
C SER A 16 -18.17 -7.00 4.13
N THR A 17 -18.59 -7.72 3.10
CA THR A 17 -17.89 -8.91 2.58
C THR A 17 -16.99 -8.61 1.37
N PHE A 18 -17.44 -7.77 0.41
CA PHE A 18 -16.81 -7.72 -0.90
C PHE A 18 -15.99 -6.45 -1.14
N LEU A 19 -16.57 -5.28 -0.93
CA LEU A 19 -15.96 -4.02 -1.31
C LEU A 19 -16.04 -3.01 -0.16
N ASP A 20 -15.01 -2.19 -0.07
CA ASP A 20 -15.02 -1.01 0.78
C ASP A 20 -14.38 0.16 0.05
N TRP A 21 -14.64 1.39 0.51
CA TRP A 21 -14.00 2.58 -0.02
C TRP A 21 -13.49 3.44 1.13
N HIS A 22 -12.30 3.98 0.95
CA HIS A 22 -11.63 4.80 1.95
C HIS A 22 -11.09 6.07 1.31
N HIS A 23 -11.12 7.14 2.10
CA HIS A 23 -10.44 8.39 1.76
C HIS A 23 -9.02 8.32 2.30
N VAL A 24 -8.03 8.72 1.49
CA VAL A 24 -6.61 8.69 1.87
C VAL A 24 -6.18 10.07 2.34
N PRO A 25 -5.93 10.28 3.63
CA PRO A 25 -5.56 11.60 4.17
C PRO A 25 -4.07 11.90 4.11
N THR A 26 -3.21 10.87 3.97
CA THR A 26 -1.76 10.98 4.12
C THR A 26 -1.02 10.91 2.79
N GLN A 27 0.23 11.37 2.81
CA GLN A 27 1.09 11.37 1.62
C GLN A 27 2.00 10.14 1.51
N SER A 28 1.85 9.12 2.37
CA SER A 28 2.75 7.96 2.44
C SER A 28 2.79 7.12 1.17
N MET A 29 1.80 7.23 0.30
CA MET A 29 1.69 6.50 -0.98
C MET A 29 1.91 7.37 -2.21
N LEU A 30 2.42 8.60 -2.05
CA LEU A 30 2.86 9.42 -3.18
C LEU A 30 3.97 8.69 -3.97
N PRO A 31 3.97 8.78 -5.29
CA PRO A 31 3.08 9.52 -6.20
C PRO A 31 1.91 8.67 -6.70
N THR A 32 1.70 7.47 -6.17
CA THR A 32 0.66 6.55 -6.62
C THR A 32 -0.73 6.98 -6.13
N ILE A 33 -0.84 7.37 -4.86
CA ILE A 33 -2.09 7.85 -4.24
C ILE A 33 -1.78 9.19 -3.58
N PHE A 34 -2.55 10.21 -3.93
CA PHE A 34 -2.40 11.56 -3.36
C PHE A 34 -3.33 11.75 -2.16
N PRO A 35 -2.95 12.62 -1.20
CA PRO A 35 -3.88 13.05 -0.17
C PRO A 35 -5.15 13.62 -0.79
N GLY A 36 -6.31 13.13 -0.32
CA GLY A 36 -7.61 13.48 -0.87
C GLY A 36 -8.19 12.47 -1.87
N ASP A 37 -7.37 11.60 -2.44
CA ASP A 37 -7.87 10.53 -3.31
C ASP A 37 -8.72 9.52 -2.53
N ARG A 38 -9.57 8.81 -3.27
CA ARG A 38 -10.37 7.69 -2.75
C ARG A 38 -9.88 6.39 -3.33
N ILE A 39 -9.88 5.36 -2.52
CA ILE A 39 -9.51 4.00 -2.95
C ILE A 39 -10.70 3.08 -2.78
N ILE A 40 -10.86 2.15 -3.73
CA ILE A 40 -11.79 1.02 -3.62
C ILE A 40 -10.97 -0.22 -3.32
N VAL A 41 -11.36 -0.91 -2.26
CA VAL A 41 -10.68 -2.08 -1.72
C VAL A 41 -11.56 -3.31 -1.92
N SER A 42 -11.03 -4.34 -2.58
CA SER A 42 -11.65 -5.66 -2.61
C SER A 42 -11.25 -6.45 -1.36
N LYS A 43 -12.18 -6.62 -0.44
CA LYS A 43 -11.98 -7.41 0.79
C LYS A 43 -12.00 -8.90 0.52
N SER A 44 -12.72 -9.32 -0.53
CA SER A 44 -12.84 -10.73 -0.94
C SER A 44 -11.74 -11.17 -1.91
N TRP A 45 -10.79 -10.31 -2.28
CA TRP A 45 -9.72 -10.67 -3.22
C TRP A 45 -8.87 -11.81 -2.69
N TYR A 46 -8.32 -11.67 -1.50
CA TYR A 46 -7.49 -12.70 -0.88
C TYR A 46 -8.28 -13.73 -0.12
N ARG A 47 -9.31 -13.29 0.62
CA ARG A 47 -10.13 -14.14 1.48
C ARG A 47 -11.59 -13.75 1.43
N LEU A 48 -12.46 -14.75 1.27
CA LEU A 48 -13.89 -14.54 1.43
C LEU A 48 -14.24 -14.67 2.92
N ARG A 49 -14.74 -13.59 3.51
CA ARG A 49 -15.18 -13.55 4.91
C ARG A 49 -16.70 -13.53 5.00
N LEU A 50 -17.23 -14.10 6.08
CA LEU A 50 -18.65 -13.97 6.38
C LEU A 50 -19.03 -12.51 6.66
N PRO A 51 -20.23 -12.06 6.25
CA PRO A 51 -20.71 -10.72 6.58
C PRO A 51 -20.64 -10.47 8.09
N PHE A 52 -20.19 -9.26 8.46
CA PHE A 52 -20.08 -8.81 9.86
C PHE A 52 -19.21 -9.69 10.77
N SER A 53 -18.29 -10.49 10.19
CA SER A 53 -17.42 -11.40 10.93
C SER A 53 -15.98 -11.32 10.42
N SER A 54 -15.02 -11.69 11.26
CA SER A 54 -13.63 -11.91 10.90
C SER A 54 -13.36 -13.33 10.37
N LEU A 55 -14.34 -14.23 10.44
CA LEU A 55 -14.19 -15.61 9.99
C LEU A 55 -14.05 -15.69 8.48
N SER A 56 -12.93 -16.24 7.98
CA SER A 56 -12.75 -16.55 6.58
C SER A 56 -13.34 -17.91 6.24
N VAL A 57 -14.06 -17.96 5.12
CA VAL A 57 -14.70 -19.20 4.63
C VAL A 57 -13.84 -19.82 3.53
N LEU A 58 -13.12 -19.00 2.79
CA LEU A 58 -12.33 -19.46 1.62
C LEU A 58 -11.16 -18.54 1.39
N ASP A 59 -9.97 -19.10 1.27
CA ASP A 59 -8.79 -18.41 0.72
C ASP A 59 -8.84 -18.50 -0.81
N ARG A 60 -8.66 -17.36 -1.50
CA ARG A 60 -8.84 -17.25 -2.94
C ARG A 60 -7.51 -16.99 -3.67
N HIS A 61 -6.81 -15.95 -3.29
CA HIS A 61 -5.53 -15.57 -3.88
C HIS A 61 -4.50 -15.28 -2.79
N GLN A 62 -3.25 -15.51 -3.11
CA GLN A 62 -2.15 -15.04 -2.26
C GLN A 62 -1.83 -13.57 -2.60
N PRO A 63 -1.46 -12.75 -1.62
CA PRO A 63 -0.91 -11.43 -1.91
C PRO A 63 0.36 -11.52 -2.76
N GLU A 64 0.42 -10.69 -3.80
CA GLU A 64 1.51 -10.67 -4.77
C GLU A 64 2.39 -9.44 -4.59
N ARG A 65 3.62 -9.51 -5.11
CA ARG A 65 4.51 -8.36 -5.13
C ARG A 65 3.91 -7.23 -5.96
N SER A 66 4.07 -6.00 -5.50
CA SER A 66 3.49 -4.78 -6.05
C SER A 66 1.99 -4.58 -5.77
N ASP A 67 1.29 -5.52 -5.14
CA ASP A 67 -0.07 -5.28 -4.68
C ASP A 67 -0.10 -4.12 -3.67
N ILE A 68 -1.06 -3.22 -3.85
CA ILE A 68 -1.38 -2.21 -2.83
C ILE A 68 -2.46 -2.80 -1.93
N VAL A 69 -2.15 -2.90 -0.65
CA VAL A 69 -3.01 -3.56 0.33
C VAL A 69 -3.43 -2.62 1.44
N THR A 70 -4.62 -2.87 1.99
CA THR A 70 -5.06 -2.30 3.24
C THR A 70 -4.88 -3.30 4.37
N PHE A 71 -4.42 -2.85 5.52
CA PHE A 71 -4.24 -3.66 6.72
C PHE A 71 -4.38 -2.79 7.97
N LEU A 72 -4.50 -3.44 9.13
CA LEU A 72 -4.46 -2.73 10.40
C LEU A 72 -3.02 -2.69 10.90
N ASP A 73 -2.57 -1.49 11.27
CA ASP A 73 -1.27 -1.31 11.92
C ASP A 73 -1.16 -2.27 13.12
N PRO A 74 -0.02 -2.95 13.29
CA PRO A 74 0.17 -3.89 14.41
C PRO A 74 0.02 -3.24 15.79
N GLU A 75 0.43 -1.99 15.95
CA GLU A 75 0.48 -1.29 17.24
C GLU A 75 -0.83 -0.57 17.57
N ASP A 76 -1.22 0.41 16.77
CA ASP A 76 -2.34 1.30 17.07
C ASP A 76 -3.66 0.92 16.39
N LYS A 77 -3.65 -0.13 15.56
CA LYS A 77 -4.80 -0.63 14.80
C LYS A 77 -5.41 0.37 13.81
N LEU A 78 -4.67 1.40 13.44
CA LEU A 78 -5.09 2.31 12.38
C LEU A 78 -5.10 1.61 11.03
N LEU A 79 -6.05 2.00 10.18
CA LEU A 79 -6.12 1.49 8.82
C LEU A 79 -5.00 2.10 7.96
N MET A 80 -4.12 1.24 7.49
CA MET A 80 -2.97 1.60 6.66
C MET A 80 -3.14 1.15 5.22
N VAL A 81 -2.51 1.87 4.31
CA VAL A 81 -2.39 1.51 2.88
C VAL A 81 -0.91 1.51 2.52
N LYS A 82 -0.39 0.38 2.05
CA LYS A 82 1.03 0.23 1.63
C LYS A 82 1.14 -0.74 0.46
N ARG A 83 2.33 -0.76 -0.15
CA ARG A 83 2.67 -1.69 -1.23
C ARG A 83 3.45 -2.87 -0.70
N ILE A 84 3.10 -4.08 -1.15
CA ILE A 84 3.88 -5.30 -0.88
C ILE A 84 5.16 -5.26 -1.71
N ILE A 85 6.30 -5.30 -1.02
CA ILE A 85 7.63 -5.35 -1.61
C ILE A 85 8.25 -6.74 -1.46
N GLY A 86 8.12 -7.35 -0.29
CA GLY A 86 8.67 -8.67 -0.02
C GLY A 86 7.59 -9.71 0.27
N LEU A 87 7.80 -10.91 -0.25
CA LEU A 87 6.92 -12.08 -0.11
C LEU A 87 7.52 -13.10 0.85
N PRO A 88 6.71 -14.05 1.38
CA PRO A 88 7.22 -15.15 2.18
C PRO A 88 8.38 -15.87 1.49
N GLY A 89 9.49 -16.06 2.23
CA GLY A 89 10.72 -16.68 1.74
C GLY A 89 11.73 -15.72 1.09
N ASP A 90 11.35 -14.48 0.77
CA ASP A 90 12.30 -13.51 0.26
C ASP A 90 13.29 -13.05 1.35
N ARG A 91 14.49 -12.75 0.89
CA ARG A 91 15.50 -11.98 1.63
C ARG A 91 15.50 -10.55 1.08
N VAL A 92 15.10 -9.58 1.89
CA VAL A 92 14.96 -8.18 1.48
C VAL A 92 15.87 -7.30 2.32
N GLU A 93 16.54 -6.36 1.65
CA GLU A 93 17.32 -5.30 2.27
C GLU A 93 17.14 -4.00 1.50
N MET A 94 17.48 -2.88 2.11
CA MET A 94 17.38 -1.57 1.46
C MET A 94 18.60 -0.72 1.77
N GLU A 95 19.25 -0.18 0.75
CA GLU A 95 20.39 0.72 0.82
C GLU A 95 20.06 2.04 0.13
N ASP A 96 20.03 3.14 0.87
CA ASP A 96 19.70 4.50 0.39
C ASP A 96 18.47 4.54 -0.54
N ASN A 97 17.35 3.99 -0.08
CA ASN A 97 16.08 3.81 -0.81
C ASN A 97 16.18 2.88 -2.03
N GLN A 98 17.24 2.11 -2.17
CA GLN A 98 17.35 1.09 -3.22
C GLN A 98 17.06 -0.29 -2.63
N ILE A 99 16.02 -0.93 -3.14
CA ILE A 99 15.59 -2.26 -2.70
C ILE A 99 16.45 -3.34 -3.35
N ILE A 100 16.84 -4.32 -2.56
CA ILE A 100 17.52 -5.53 -3.00
C ILE A 100 16.71 -6.72 -2.51
N ILE A 101 16.30 -7.59 -3.42
CA ILE A 101 15.52 -8.80 -3.12
C ILE A 101 16.27 -10.01 -3.63
N ASN A 102 16.55 -10.96 -2.75
CA ASN A 102 17.28 -12.19 -3.06
C ASN A 102 18.63 -11.92 -3.77
N GLY A 103 19.31 -10.82 -3.38
CA GLY A 103 20.57 -10.38 -3.96
C GLY A 103 20.46 -9.60 -5.26
N ALA A 104 19.27 -9.48 -5.84
CA ALA A 104 19.03 -8.68 -7.04
C ALA A 104 18.55 -7.27 -6.67
N ARG A 105 19.25 -6.24 -7.16
CA ARG A 105 18.91 -4.84 -6.96
C ARG A 105 17.79 -4.42 -7.92
N ALA A 106 16.80 -3.69 -7.43
CA ALA A 106 15.79 -3.05 -8.26
C ALA A 106 16.45 -2.02 -9.20
N SER A 107 15.88 -1.83 -10.39
CA SER A 107 16.31 -0.77 -11.30
C SER A 107 15.47 0.49 -11.10
N TYR A 108 16.09 1.64 -11.29
CA TYR A 108 15.48 2.96 -11.10
C TYR A 108 15.71 3.82 -12.32
N ASN A 109 14.66 4.54 -12.75
CA ASN A 109 14.81 5.56 -13.78
C ASN A 109 15.33 6.87 -13.17
N ASP A 110 15.69 7.81 -14.06
CA ASP A 110 16.08 9.16 -13.65
C ASP A 110 14.98 9.81 -12.80
N ARG A 111 15.44 10.50 -11.77
CA ARG A 111 14.57 11.24 -10.84
C ARG A 111 14.08 12.53 -11.51
N LYS A 112 12.80 12.82 -11.39
CA LYS A 112 12.17 14.03 -11.92
C LYS A 112 11.18 14.62 -10.94
N ASP A 113 10.73 15.85 -11.18
CA ASP A 113 9.73 16.50 -10.32
C ASP A 113 8.44 15.70 -10.29
N LEU A 114 7.88 15.55 -9.08
CA LEU A 114 6.66 14.81 -8.87
C LEU A 114 5.45 15.49 -9.52
N LYS A 115 4.67 14.72 -10.27
CA LYS A 115 3.47 15.18 -10.97
C LYS A 115 2.23 14.42 -10.52
N LYS A 116 1.10 15.13 -10.47
CA LYS A 116 -0.23 14.57 -10.40
C LYS A 116 -0.95 14.83 -11.73
N GLN A 117 -1.32 13.76 -12.47
CA GLN A 117 -2.00 13.88 -13.77
C GLN A 117 -1.28 14.86 -14.73
N GLU A 118 0.05 14.70 -14.90
CA GLU A 118 0.94 15.54 -15.72
C GLU A 118 1.14 16.99 -15.24
N ILE A 119 0.58 17.38 -14.10
CA ILE A 119 0.75 18.70 -13.49
C ILE A 119 1.74 18.60 -12.33
N VAL A 120 2.75 19.47 -12.31
CA VAL A 120 3.63 19.62 -11.12
C VAL A 120 2.82 20.29 -10.02
N ASP A 121 2.62 19.57 -8.90
CA ASP A 121 1.90 20.12 -7.75
C ASP A 121 2.89 20.88 -6.84
N PRO A 122 2.72 22.20 -6.66
CA PRO A 122 3.64 23.00 -5.84
C PRO A 122 3.77 22.53 -4.40
N ARG A 123 2.72 21.90 -3.84
CA ARG A 123 2.72 21.36 -2.46
C ARG A 123 3.77 20.27 -2.27
N PHE A 124 4.12 19.56 -3.36
CA PHE A 124 5.07 18.46 -3.36
C PHE A 124 6.36 18.77 -4.12
N SER A 125 6.65 20.06 -4.33
CA SER A 125 7.86 20.54 -5.06
C SER A 125 9.19 20.10 -4.41
N HIS A 126 9.16 19.69 -3.15
CA HIS A 126 10.31 19.13 -2.41
C HIS A 126 10.55 17.65 -2.69
N LEU A 127 9.67 16.98 -3.44
CA LEU A 127 9.76 15.57 -3.80
C LEU A 127 10.24 15.38 -5.24
N LEU A 128 10.93 14.28 -5.46
CA LEU A 128 11.23 13.71 -6.77
C LEU A 128 10.50 12.38 -6.91
N GLU A 129 10.07 12.07 -8.12
CA GLU A 129 9.57 10.75 -8.46
C GLU A 129 10.59 9.96 -9.28
N SER A 130 10.56 8.65 -9.14
CA SER A 130 11.30 7.69 -9.96
C SER A 130 10.46 6.43 -10.15
N ASN A 131 10.65 5.72 -11.26
CA ASN A 131 10.10 4.37 -11.38
C ASN A 131 11.08 3.37 -10.77
N GLU A 132 10.57 2.55 -9.86
CA GLU A 132 11.24 1.37 -9.34
C GLU A 132 10.73 0.14 -10.09
N THR A 133 11.64 -0.64 -10.66
CA THR A 133 11.30 -1.85 -11.41
C THR A 133 11.99 -3.05 -10.80
N PHE A 134 11.22 -4.08 -10.48
CA PHE A 134 11.69 -5.35 -9.97
C PHE A 134 10.91 -6.52 -10.59
N SER A 135 11.63 -7.52 -11.12
CA SER A 135 11.03 -8.73 -11.73
C SER A 135 9.92 -8.42 -12.75
N GLY A 136 10.10 -7.39 -13.58
CA GLY A 136 9.12 -6.99 -14.60
C GLY A 136 7.98 -6.11 -14.10
N ASN A 137 7.80 -5.95 -12.80
CA ASN A 137 6.82 -5.06 -12.22
C ASN A 137 7.45 -3.67 -12.00
N SER A 138 6.78 -2.63 -12.48
CA SER A 138 7.23 -1.24 -12.31
C SER A 138 6.18 -0.41 -11.60
N HIS A 139 6.61 0.43 -10.68
CA HIS A 139 5.75 1.40 -10.01
C HIS A 139 6.53 2.68 -9.69
N ARG A 140 5.80 3.76 -9.46
CA ARG A 140 6.41 5.04 -9.10
C ARG A 140 6.67 5.10 -7.60
N ILE A 141 7.79 5.71 -7.23
CA ILE A 141 8.13 6.05 -5.84
C ILE A 141 8.42 7.55 -5.74
N ALA A 142 8.24 8.12 -4.55
CA ALA A 142 8.67 9.48 -4.22
C ALA A 142 9.78 9.46 -3.17
N ILE A 143 10.71 10.39 -3.33
CA ILE A 143 11.80 10.65 -2.38
C ILE A 143 11.99 12.15 -2.22
N TYR A 144 12.49 12.60 -1.08
CA TYR A 144 12.81 14.00 -0.86
C TYR A 144 14.08 14.40 -1.64
N LYS A 145 14.07 15.59 -2.25
CA LYS A 145 15.26 16.21 -2.89
C LYS A 145 16.42 16.31 -1.91
N ILE A 146 16.11 16.66 -0.68
CA ILE A 146 17.08 16.73 0.43
C ILE A 146 16.60 15.71 1.49
N LYS A 147 17.46 14.76 1.83
CA LYS A 147 17.15 13.72 2.83
C LYS A 147 16.76 14.36 4.17
N PRO A 148 15.54 14.16 4.67
CA PRO A 148 15.15 14.60 6.01
C PRO A 148 15.94 13.84 7.09
N LYS A 149 16.17 14.45 8.23
CA LYS A 149 16.89 13.82 9.36
C LYS A 149 16.18 12.58 9.90
N TRP A 150 14.85 12.55 9.82
CA TRP A 150 14.01 11.43 10.29
C TRP A 150 13.87 10.31 9.27
N SER A 151 14.28 10.52 8.01
CA SER A 151 14.11 9.50 6.97
C SER A 151 15.09 8.36 7.16
N GLN A 152 14.54 7.15 7.27
CA GLN A 152 15.28 5.90 7.29
C GLN A 152 15.33 5.32 5.87
N ARG A 153 16.46 5.49 5.20
CA ARG A 153 16.66 5.06 3.81
C ARG A 153 17.31 3.69 3.66
N SER A 154 17.67 3.05 4.78
CA SER A 154 18.33 1.74 4.77
C SER A 154 17.83 0.88 5.90
N PHE A 155 17.77 -0.43 5.67
CA PHE A 155 17.59 -1.44 6.69
C PHE A 155 18.39 -2.71 6.32
N GLU A 156 18.81 -3.45 7.33
CA GLU A 156 19.58 -4.68 7.16
C GLU A 156 18.73 -5.79 6.55
N SER A 157 19.42 -6.78 6.00
CA SER A 157 18.78 -7.91 5.35
C SER A 157 17.87 -8.68 6.32
N VAL A 158 16.63 -8.88 5.90
CA VAL A 158 15.62 -9.66 6.61
C VAL A 158 15.11 -10.78 5.72
N THR A 159 15.00 -11.99 6.26
CA THR A 159 14.29 -13.10 5.60
C THR A 159 12.85 -13.11 6.07
N ILE A 160 11.92 -13.07 5.12
CA ILE A 160 10.48 -12.98 5.42
C ILE A 160 9.94 -14.37 5.78
N PRO A 161 9.39 -14.56 7.00
CA PRO A 161 8.79 -15.84 7.39
C PRO A 161 7.56 -16.20 6.57
N ALA A 162 7.14 -17.47 6.65
CA ALA A 162 5.88 -17.91 6.07
C ALA A 162 4.71 -17.05 6.56
N SER A 163 3.76 -16.77 5.66
CA SER A 163 2.56 -15.96 5.93
C SER A 163 2.81 -14.52 6.38
N HIS A 164 4.02 -13.99 6.18
CA HIS A 164 4.35 -12.58 6.45
C HIS A 164 4.76 -11.86 5.17
N TYR A 165 4.60 -10.55 5.18
CA TYR A 165 4.88 -9.66 4.06
C TYR A 165 5.65 -8.43 4.54
N LEU A 166 6.58 -7.97 3.70
CA LEU A 166 7.24 -6.69 3.88
C LEU A 166 6.52 -5.65 3.02
N VAL A 167 6.03 -4.60 3.65
CA VAL A 167 5.31 -3.51 2.98
C VAL A 167 6.06 -2.20 3.14
N LEU A 168 6.07 -1.40 2.07
CA LEU A 168 6.61 -0.04 2.08
C LEU A 168 5.60 0.96 1.51
N GLY A 169 5.71 2.20 1.96
CA GLY A 169 5.07 3.31 1.29
C GLY A 169 5.80 3.67 0.00
N ASP A 170 5.06 4.14 -1.00
CA ASP A 170 5.65 4.63 -2.23
C ASP A 170 6.39 5.96 -2.01
N ASN A 171 5.97 6.78 -1.01
CA ASN A 171 6.77 7.89 -0.50
C ASN A 171 7.82 7.37 0.49
N ARG A 172 8.96 6.97 -0.04
CA ARG A 172 10.02 6.28 0.70
C ARG A 172 10.56 7.05 1.90
N ASP A 173 10.59 8.36 1.84
CA ASP A 173 11.15 9.20 2.91
C ASP A 173 10.11 9.64 3.94
N ASP A 174 8.81 9.47 3.66
CA ASP A 174 7.74 9.90 4.55
C ASP A 174 6.61 8.86 4.62
N SER A 175 6.94 7.71 5.19
CA SER A 175 6.03 6.60 5.38
C SER A 175 6.34 5.85 6.66
N SER A 176 5.33 5.65 7.50
CA SER A 176 5.34 4.61 8.52
C SER A 176 5.00 3.27 7.85
N ASP A 177 5.99 2.34 7.83
CA ASP A 177 5.89 1.07 7.14
C ASP A 177 6.78 0.03 7.82
N TYR A 178 7.25 -1.03 7.10
CA TYR A 178 8.14 -2.06 7.67
C TYR A 178 9.24 -1.48 8.55
N ARG A 179 9.80 -0.34 8.19
CA ARG A 179 10.89 0.31 8.94
C ARG A 179 10.47 0.76 10.35
N SER A 180 9.17 0.98 10.56
CA SER A 180 8.60 1.44 11.85
C SER A 180 8.01 0.28 12.64
N PHE A 181 7.18 -0.57 12.02
CA PHE A 181 6.38 -1.59 12.72
C PHE A 181 6.73 -3.04 12.32
N GLY A 182 7.71 -3.26 11.43
CA GLY A 182 8.14 -4.59 11.01
C GLY A 182 7.24 -5.25 9.98
N LEU A 183 7.26 -6.58 9.94
CA LEU A 183 6.47 -7.39 9.01
C LEU A 183 4.99 -7.42 9.40
N ILE A 184 4.13 -7.51 8.39
CA ILE A 184 2.70 -7.76 8.60
C ILE A 184 2.36 -9.22 8.27
N SER A 185 1.44 -9.81 9.02
CA SER A 185 0.95 -11.16 8.72
C SER A 185 -0.12 -11.13 7.64
N ALA A 186 -0.31 -12.26 6.96
CA ALA A 186 -1.40 -12.43 5.99
C ALA A 186 -2.78 -12.14 6.61
N GLU A 187 -2.97 -12.42 7.91
CA GLU A 187 -4.24 -12.21 8.61
C GLU A 187 -4.58 -10.74 8.82
N GLN A 188 -3.55 -9.88 8.95
CA GLN A 188 -3.72 -8.44 9.09
C GLN A 188 -4.16 -7.77 7.79
N ILE A 189 -3.92 -8.41 6.62
CA ILE A 189 -4.33 -7.88 5.33
C ILE A 189 -5.85 -7.95 5.20
N LEU A 190 -6.48 -6.79 5.05
CA LEU A 190 -7.93 -6.65 4.94
C LEU A 190 -8.42 -6.76 3.51
N GLY A 191 -7.63 -6.29 2.52
CA GLY A 191 -7.99 -6.37 1.12
C GLY A 191 -6.97 -5.73 0.18
N LYS A 192 -7.23 -5.88 -1.12
CA LYS A 192 -6.43 -5.31 -2.22
C LYS A 192 -7.09 -4.04 -2.74
N VAL A 193 -6.30 -3.00 -2.93
CA VAL A 193 -6.75 -1.80 -3.65
C VAL A 193 -6.88 -2.14 -5.14
N ILE A 194 -8.10 -2.01 -5.67
CA ILE A 194 -8.43 -2.37 -7.06
C ILE A 194 -8.70 -1.15 -7.95
N LEU A 195 -9.00 -0.01 -7.33
CA LEU A 195 -9.22 1.25 -8.02
C LEU A 195 -8.77 2.42 -7.15
N ILE A 196 -8.17 3.41 -7.80
CA ILE A 196 -7.84 4.70 -7.20
C ILE A 196 -8.66 5.75 -7.95
N ASP A 197 -9.56 6.42 -7.22
CA ASP A 197 -10.37 7.52 -7.74
C ASP A 197 -9.67 8.83 -7.41
N PHE A 198 -9.00 9.39 -8.41
CA PHE A 198 -8.23 10.61 -8.28
C PHE A 198 -9.16 11.81 -8.13
N GLN A 199 -9.13 12.43 -6.96
CA GLN A 199 -9.83 13.68 -6.75
C GLN A 199 -9.05 14.84 -7.39
N PRO A 200 -9.74 15.77 -8.10
CA PRO A 200 -9.07 16.95 -8.61
C PRO A 200 -8.43 17.73 -7.45
N THR A 201 -7.24 18.23 -7.68
CA THR A 201 -6.59 19.13 -6.71
C THR A 201 -7.51 20.31 -6.49
N LYS A 202 -8.04 20.46 -5.27
CA LYS A 202 -8.66 21.74 -4.90
C LYS A 202 -7.58 22.83 -4.92
N PRO A 203 -7.83 23.95 -5.58
CA PRO A 203 -6.90 25.08 -5.65
C PRO A 203 -6.54 25.60 -4.27
#